data_9ee35bbc5b83602aa92eb38f19333361
#
_entry.id   9ee35bbc5b83602aa92eb38f19333361
#
_cell.length_a   1.000
_cell.length_b   1.000
_cell.length_c   1.000
_cell.angle_alpha   90.00
_cell.angle_beta   90.00
_cell.angle_gamma   90.00
#
_symmetry.space_group_name_H-M   'P 1'
#
loop_
_entity.id
_entity.type
_entity.pdbx_description
1 polymer ?
#
loop_
_entity_poly.entity_id
_entity_poly.type
_entity_poly.pdbx_seq_one_letter_code
_entity_poly.pdbx_strand_id
1 'polypeptide(L)'
;MFLLALDTTAGCCSVALLRDGVLSACSADAGQGTSVSPGPAVPSHSQLLLPMIDALLAREGTPLSALDAIAFGAGPGSFTGLRIACGVAQGLGLAIDRPLVAVDSLSSMAWASGRDEAIACLDARMGEVYCAAYRILRSAGGPDGPDVPAASIEVVFEPRACAPHAVPVPVGPGWTGCGNGFSAYATALQERLPALASVDAEVMPGARAVAALGAIAYRAGRAVDAALAAPRYVRDKVALDSGEQAALRAGAAVRMTAGGAR
;
A
#
# COMPACT_ATOMS: atom_id res chain seq x y z
N MET A 1 4.15 10.59 -21.25
CA MET A 1 4.16 9.25 -20.65
C MET A 1 2.77 8.92 -20.16
N PHE A 2 2.28 7.73 -20.52
CA PHE A 2 0.98 7.21 -20.10
C PHE A 2 1.20 6.01 -19.19
N LEU A 3 0.89 6.13 -17.90
CA LEU A 3 1.07 5.07 -16.91
C LEU A 3 -0.24 4.83 -16.16
N LEU A 4 -0.73 3.59 -16.23
CA LEU A 4 -1.86 3.12 -15.42
C LEU A 4 -1.32 2.61 -14.07
N ALA A 5 -1.97 2.98 -12.98
CA ALA A 5 -1.63 2.49 -11.66
C ALA A 5 -2.82 1.84 -10.95
N LEU A 6 -2.55 0.74 -10.24
CA LEU A 6 -3.54 -0.09 -9.55
C LEU A 6 -3.12 -0.26 -8.09
N ASP A 7 -4.07 -0.13 -7.15
CA ASP A 7 -3.85 -0.54 -5.77
C ASP A 7 -5.08 -1.20 -5.17
N THR A 8 -4.87 -2.38 -4.59
CA THR A 8 -5.87 -3.17 -3.83
C THR A 8 -5.24 -3.73 -2.56
N THR A 9 -4.14 -3.15 -2.10
CA THR A 9 -3.32 -3.67 -0.99
C THR A 9 -3.92 -3.40 0.39
N ALA A 10 -4.91 -2.50 0.45
CA ALA A 10 -5.65 -2.13 1.66
C ALA A 10 -7.17 -2.31 1.46
N GLY A 11 -7.99 -1.70 2.30
CA GLY A 11 -9.46 -1.81 2.24
C GLY A 11 -10.13 -1.08 1.07
N CYS A 12 -9.38 -0.29 0.32
CA CYS A 12 -9.87 0.47 -0.81
C CYS A 12 -9.33 -0.10 -2.13
N CYS A 13 -10.18 -0.16 -3.16
CA CYS A 13 -9.77 -0.42 -4.53
C CYS A 13 -9.53 0.92 -5.22
N SER A 14 -8.38 1.15 -5.80
CA SER A 14 -8.07 2.41 -6.46
C SER A 14 -7.32 2.21 -7.78
N VAL A 15 -7.58 3.10 -8.73
CA VAL A 15 -6.89 3.19 -10.02
C VAL A 15 -6.51 4.63 -10.31
N ALA A 16 -5.40 4.84 -11.00
CA ALA A 16 -4.97 6.15 -11.44
C ALA A 16 -4.34 6.06 -12.83
N LEU A 17 -4.48 7.12 -13.62
CA LEU A 17 -3.83 7.30 -14.90
C LEU A 17 -2.96 8.55 -14.84
N LEU A 18 -1.69 8.40 -15.07
CA LEU A 18 -0.79 9.49 -15.36
C LEU A 18 -0.75 9.67 -16.88
N ARG A 19 -1.14 10.85 -17.35
CA ARG A 19 -1.12 11.22 -18.77
C ARG A 19 -0.48 12.60 -18.92
N ASP A 20 0.67 12.66 -19.58
CA ASP A 20 1.39 13.91 -19.86
C ASP A 20 1.56 14.80 -18.63
N GLY A 21 1.82 14.18 -17.48
CA GLY A 21 2.08 14.86 -16.22
C GLY A 21 0.86 15.21 -15.39
N VAL A 22 -0.33 14.85 -15.84
CA VAL A 22 -1.59 15.04 -15.10
C VAL A 22 -2.07 13.69 -14.55
N LEU A 23 -2.41 13.67 -13.25
CA LEU A 23 -2.92 12.48 -12.56
C LEU A 23 -4.44 12.53 -12.39
N SER A 24 -5.11 11.62 -13.08
CA SER A 24 -6.53 11.30 -12.84
C SER A 24 -6.64 10.04 -12.02
N ALA A 25 -7.50 10.02 -11.01
CA ALA A 25 -7.68 8.85 -10.15
C ALA A 25 -9.14 8.66 -9.74
N CYS A 26 -9.48 7.42 -9.38
CA CYS A 26 -10.72 7.08 -8.69
C CYS A 26 -10.47 5.97 -7.67
N SER A 27 -11.32 5.92 -6.64
CA SER A 27 -11.27 4.92 -5.60
C SER A 27 -12.66 4.50 -5.17
N ALA A 28 -12.80 3.29 -4.68
CA ALA A 28 -14.03 2.75 -4.10
C ALA A 28 -13.69 1.85 -2.91
N ASP A 29 -14.51 1.90 -1.87
CA ASP A 29 -14.40 0.98 -0.77
C ASP A 29 -14.71 -0.44 -1.23
N ALA A 30 -13.87 -1.38 -0.85
CA ALA A 30 -14.03 -2.79 -1.18
C ALA A 30 -14.36 -3.60 0.07
N GLY A 31 -15.37 -4.46 -0.01
CA GLY A 31 -15.72 -5.38 1.06
C GLY A 31 -14.60 -6.40 1.28
N GLN A 32 -14.13 -6.47 2.51
CA GLN A 32 -13.29 -7.61 2.93
C GLN A 32 -14.21 -8.81 3.15
N GLY A 33 -14.46 -9.60 2.15
CA GLY A 33 -15.32 -10.80 2.00
C GLY A 33 -15.73 -11.68 3.19
N THR A 34 -15.73 -11.18 4.42
CA THR A 34 -16.00 -11.94 5.64
C THR A 34 -17.13 -11.40 6.51
N SER A 35 -17.77 -10.27 6.18
CA SER A 35 -18.90 -9.79 6.96
C SER A 35 -20.23 -10.29 6.38
N VAL A 36 -20.84 -11.25 7.04
CA VAL A 36 -22.26 -11.62 6.91
C VAL A 36 -23.08 -10.54 7.63
N SER A 37 -23.07 -9.31 7.11
CA SER A 37 -23.98 -8.27 7.56
C SER A 37 -25.23 -8.29 6.69
N PRO A 38 -26.44 -8.14 7.25
CA PRO A 38 -27.68 -8.05 6.46
C PRO A 38 -27.82 -6.66 5.82
N GLY A 39 -26.97 -6.40 4.82
CA GLY A 39 -26.96 -5.19 4.00
C GLY A 39 -26.57 -5.52 2.57
N PRO A 40 -26.67 -4.58 1.61
CA PRO A 40 -26.20 -4.82 0.25
C PRO A 40 -24.70 -5.18 0.30
N ALA A 41 -24.35 -6.29 -0.38
CA ALA A 41 -23.00 -6.79 -0.41
C ALA A 41 -22.04 -5.73 -0.98
N VAL A 42 -21.02 -5.33 -0.22
CA VAL A 42 -19.97 -4.44 -0.73
C VAL A 42 -19.14 -5.21 -1.75
N PRO A 43 -18.97 -4.72 -2.99
CA PRO A 43 -18.24 -5.43 -4.02
C PRO A 43 -16.79 -5.71 -3.60
N SER A 44 -16.25 -6.86 -3.98
CA SER A 44 -14.85 -7.22 -3.75
C SER A 44 -13.91 -6.46 -4.69
N HIS A 45 -12.62 -6.38 -4.34
CA HIS A 45 -11.59 -5.79 -5.21
C HIS A 45 -11.60 -6.39 -6.63
N SER A 46 -11.79 -7.70 -6.77
CA SER A 46 -11.82 -8.38 -8.06
C SER A 46 -13.04 -7.99 -8.93
N GLN A 47 -14.13 -7.60 -8.30
CA GLN A 47 -15.33 -7.13 -9.01
C GLN A 47 -15.22 -5.66 -9.41
N LEU A 48 -14.46 -4.86 -8.65
CA LEU A 48 -14.33 -3.41 -8.86
C LEU A 48 -13.20 -3.04 -9.83
N LEU A 49 -12.07 -3.73 -9.78
CA LEU A 49 -10.83 -3.23 -10.37
C LEU A 49 -10.91 -3.06 -11.90
N LEU A 50 -11.33 -4.07 -12.65
CA LEU A 50 -11.43 -3.96 -14.12
C LEU A 50 -12.48 -2.93 -14.58
N PRO A 51 -13.72 -2.90 -14.03
CA PRO A 51 -14.67 -1.83 -14.35
C PRO A 51 -14.16 -0.43 -14.05
N MET A 52 -13.40 -0.24 -12.97
CA MET A 52 -12.79 1.05 -12.63
C MET A 52 -11.71 1.46 -13.62
N ILE A 53 -10.90 0.52 -14.10
CA ILE A 53 -9.89 0.77 -15.14
C ILE A 53 -10.59 1.19 -16.45
N ASP A 54 -11.58 0.43 -16.89
CA ASP A 54 -12.31 0.75 -18.12
C ASP A 54 -12.98 2.12 -18.05
N ALA A 55 -13.65 2.42 -16.94
CA ALA A 55 -14.29 3.71 -16.74
C ALA A 55 -13.28 4.88 -16.71
N LEU A 56 -12.12 4.70 -16.06
CA LEU A 56 -11.06 5.71 -16.01
C LEU A 56 -10.48 5.96 -17.40
N LEU A 57 -10.10 4.92 -18.12
CA LEU A 57 -9.53 5.03 -19.47
C LEU A 57 -10.52 5.64 -20.46
N ALA A 58 -11.80 5.25 -20.40
CA ALA A 58 -12.86 5.84 -21.23
C ALA A 58 -13.06 7.34 -20.93
N ARG A 59 -13.11 7.71 -19.65
CA ARG A 59 -13.25 9.12 -19.22
C ARG A 59 -12.12 9.99 -19.73
N GLU A 60 -10.89 9.45 -19.71
CA GLU A 60 -9.68 10.17 -20.13
C GLU A 60 -9.43 10.04 -21.64
N GLY A 61 -10.28 9.33 -22.40
CA GLY A 61 -10.11 9.12 -23.84
C GLY A 61 -8.80 8.41 -24.20
N THR A 62 -8.28 7.55 -23.30
CA THR A 62 -6.98 6.88 -23.46
C THR A 62 -7.20 5.40 -23.72
N PRO A 63 -6.89 4.88 -24.91
CA PRO A 63 -6.98 3.46 -25.16
C PRO A 63 -5.90 2.69 -24.40
N LEU A 64 -6.20 1.46 -23.99
CA LEU A 64 -5.26 0.62 -23.22
C LEU A 64 -3.92 0.45 -23.95
N SER A 65 -3.93 0.37 -25.28
CA SER A 65 -2.72 0.24 -26.12
C SER A 65 -1.80 1.46 -26.09
N ALA A 66 -2.29 2.63 -25.65
CA ALA A 66 -1.47 3.85 -25.54
C ALA A 66 -0.61 3.88 -24.26
N LEU A 67 -0.81 2.96 -23.34
CA LEU A 67 -0.01 2.91 -22.10
C LEU A 67 1.44 2.54 -22.39
N ASP A 68 2.36 3.23 -21.71
CA ASP A 68 3.79 2.92 -21.74
C ASP A 68 4.17 1.87 -20.69
N ALA A 69 3.47 1.86 -19.55
CA ALA A 69 3.68 0.91 -18.46
C ALA A 69 2.46 0.83 -17.55
N ILE A 70 2.43 -0.23 -16.71
CA ILE A 70 1.43 -0.38 -15.64
C ILE A 70 2.17 -0.50 -14.31
N ALA A 71 1.82 0.35 -13.33
CA ALA A 71 2.30 0.26 -11.97
C ALA A 71 1.27 -0.41 -11.06
N PHE A 72 1.71 -1.15 -10.06
CA PHE A 72 0.79 -1.77 -9.11
C PHE A 72 1.35 -1.76 -7.69
N GLY A 73 0.46 -1.64 -6.69
CA GLY A 73 0.81 -1.81 -5.30
C GLY A 73 1.25 -3.25 -5.05
N ALA A 74 2.54 -3.43 -4.79
CA ALA A 74 3.15 -4.76 -4.65
C ALA A 74 3.21 -5.27 -3.22
N GLY A 75 2.85 -4.45 -2.23
CA GLY A 75 2.86 -4.80 -0.83
C GLY A 75 3.91 -4.08 0.00
N PRO A 76 3.94 -4.31 1.31
CA PRO A 76 3.07 -5.24 2.06
C PRO A 76 1.62 -4.79 2.19
N GLY A 77 0.71 -5.73 2.52
CA GLY A 77 -0.70 -5.45 2.68
C GLY A 77 -1.57 -6.70 2.67
N SER A 78 -2.84 -6.55 2.29
CA SER A 78 -3.80 -7.65 2.16
C SER A 78 -3.31 -8.72 1.18
N PHE A 79 -3.17 -9.95 1.64
CA PHE A 79 -2.71 -11.08 0.83
C PHE A 79 -3.52 -11.31 -0.45
N THR A 80 -4.84 -11.23 -0.34
CA THR A 80 -5.75 -11.34 -1.49
C THR A 80 -5.63 -10.12 -2.39
N GLY A 81 -5.61 -8.92 -1.81
CA GLY A 81 -5.48 -7.66 -2.55
C GLY A 81 -4.19 -7.60 -3.38
N LEU A 82 -3.05 -7.96 -2.81
CA LEU A 82 -1.77 -8.02 -3.52
C LEU A 82 -1.81 -8.88 -4.79
N ARG A 83 -2.45 -10.05 -4.69
CA ARG A 83 -2.57 -10.97 -5.81
C ARG A 83 -3.53 -10.48 -6.88
N ILE A 84 -4.61 -9.79 -6.48
CA ILE A 84 -5.56 -9.18 -7.42
C ILE A 84 -4.86 -8.07 -8.22
N ALA A 85 -4.20 -7.12 -7.54
CA ALA A 85 -3.47 -6.04 -8.23
C ALA A 85 -2.39 -6.59 -9.18
N CYS A 86 -1.56 -7.51 -8.69
CA CYS A 86 -0.50 -8.11 -9.48
C CYS A 86 -1.05 -8.91 -10.68
N GLY A 87 -2.04 -9.78 -10.47
CA GLY A 87 -2.61 -10.60 -11.53
C GLY A 87 -3.32 -9.79 -12.61
N VAL A 88 -4.06 -8.73 -12.22
CA VAL A 88 -4.69 -7.82 -13.20
C VAL A 88 -3.61 -7.04 -13.95
N ALA A 89 -2.60 -6.50 -13.27
CA ALA A 89 -1.49 -5.80 -13.92
C ALA A 89 -0.77 -6.72 -14.92
N GLN A 90 -0.47 -7.98 -14.53
CA GLN A 90 0.13 -8.98 -15.43
C GLN A 90 -0.73 -9.27 -16.65
N GLY A 91 -2.04 -9.53 -16.45
CA GLY A 91 -2.95 -9.82 -17.55
C GLY A 91 -3.02 -8.67 -18.57
N LEU A 92 -3.13 -7.43 -18.07
CA LEU A 92 -3.14 -6.24 -18.93
C LEU A 92 -1.78 -6.02 -19.61
N GLY A 93 -0.67 -6.10 -18.85
CA GLY A 93 0.67 -5.92 -19.39
C GLY A 93 1.01 -6.92 -20.51
N LEU A 94 0.67 -8.19 -20.32
CA LEU A 94 0.83 -9.22 -21.34
C LEU A 94 -0.06 -8.97 -22.56
N ALA A 95 -1.31 -8.52 -22.38
CA ALA A 95 -2.24 -8.27 -23.47
C ALA A 95 -1.79 -7.15 -24.40
N ILE A 96 -1.05 -6.16 -23.90
CA ILE A 96 -0.62 -4.98 -24.67
C ILE A 96 0.91 -4.90 -24.85
N ASP A 97 1.64 -5.92 -24.43
CA ASP A 97 3.11 -5.98 -24.49
C ASP A 97 3.76 -4.76 -23.81
N ARG A 98 3.41 -4.54 -22.53
CA ARG A 98 3.95 -3.43 -21.72
C ARG A 98 4.53 -3.90 -20.40
N PRO A 99 5.65 -3.29 -19.96
CA PRO A 99 6.31 -3.63 -18.72
C PRO A 99 5.50 -3.18 -17.49
N LEU A 100 5.80 -3.82 -16.36
CA LEU A 100 5.19 -3.53 -15.08
C LEU A 100 6.16 -2.88 -14.11
N VAL A 101 5.63 -2.07 -13.20
CA VAL A 101 6.37 -1.45 -12.11
C VAL A 101 5.74 -1.83 -10.77
N ALA A 102 6.46 -2.59 -9.98
CA ALA A 102 6.05 -2.94 -8.61
C ALA A 102 6.39 -1.78 -7.65
N VAL A 103 5.39 -1.25 -6.96
CA VAL A 103 5.54 -0.16 -5.99
C VAL A 103 5.26 -0.68 -4.59
N ASP A 104 6.16 -0.40 -3.66
CA ASP A 104 6.01 -0.75 -2.26
C ASP A 104 4.87 0.05 -1.61
N SER A 105 3.99 -0.63 -0.85
CA SER A 105 2.79 0.00 -0.26
C SER A 105 3.15 0.98 0.85
N LEU A 106 4.19 0.71 1.65
CA LEU A 106 4.61 1.62 2.72
C LEU A 106 5.24 2.88 2.14
N SER A 107 6.01 2.75 1.04
CA SER A 107 6.53 3.92 0.32
C SER A 107 5.41 4.74 -0.30
N SER A 108 4.34 4.12 -0.82
CA SER A 108 3.18 4.84 -1.33
C SER A 108 2.43 5.60 -0.24
N MET A 109 2.33 5.05 0.98
CA MET A 109 1.80 5.76 2.15
C MET A 109 2.68 6.93 2.55
N ALA A 110 4.00 6.72 2.66
CA ALA A 110 4.94 7.78 2.97
C ALA A 110 4.85 8.92 1.95
N TRP A 111 4.73 8.61 0.65
CA TRP A 111 4.50 9.58 -0.40
C TRP A 111 3.19 10.33 -0.21
N ALA A 112 2.08 9.61 0.05
CA ALA A 112 0.73 10.16 0.21
C ALA A 112 0.60 11.07 1.45
N SER A 113 1.42 10.86 2.48
CA SER A 113 1.44 11.71 3.69
C SER A 113 1.85 13.16 3.39
N GLY A 114 2.48 13.42 2.25
CA GLY A 114 2.97 14.75 1.87
C GLY A 114 4.18 15.22 2.68
N ARG A 115 4.74 14.39 3.56
CA ARG A 115 5.86 14.71 4.45
C ARG A 115 7.19 14.27 3.87
N ASP A 116 8.26 14.99 4.22
CA ASP A 116 9.61 14.68 3.76
C ASP A 116 10.25 13.54 4.56
N GLU A 117 9.85 13.36 5.83
CA GLU A 117 10.28 12.27 6.70
C GLU A 117 9.06 11.55 7.27
N ALA A 118 8.85 10.31 6.85
CA ALA A 118 7.67 9.53 7.21
C ALA A 118 8.00 8.12 7.68
N ILE A 119 7.36 7.70 8.77
CA ILE A 119 7.31 6.32 9.24
C ILE A 119 5.94 5.77 8.87
N ALA A 120 5.89 4.87 7.92
CA ALA A 120 4.67 4.20 7.52
C ALA A 120 4.47 2.96 8.41
N CYS A 121 3.29 2.84 9.04
CA CYS A 121 2.88 1.68 9.81
C CYS A 121 1.50 1.21 9.34
N LEU A 122 1.44 0.00 8.78
CA LEU A 122 0.20 -0.64 8.35
C LEU A 122 -0.10 -1.82 9.28
N ASP A 123 -1.36 -1.97 9.72
CA ASP A 123 -1.77 -3.12 10.54
C ASP A 123 -1.52 -4.44 9.78
N ALA A 124 -0.60 -5.24 10.30
CA ALA A 124 -0.24 -6.54 9.74
C ALA A 124 -1.05 -7.68 10.34
N ARG A 125 -2.06 -7.37 11.16
CA ARG A 125 -2.82 -8.30 11.97
C ARG A 125 -1.94 -9.08 12.96
N MET A 126 -2.54 -9.94 13.78
CA MET A 126 -1.84 -10.84 14.72
C MET A 126 -0.92 -10.11 15.72
N GLY A 127 -1.22 -8.86 16.08
CA GLY A 127 -0.41 -8.07 17.02
C GLY A 127 0.84 -7.45 16.42
N GLU A 128 0.96 -7.39 15.09
CA GLU A 128 2.11 -6.84 14.37
C GLU A 128 1.73 -5.67 13.46
N VAL A 129 2.74 -4.90 13.08
CA VAL A 129 2.67 -3.88 12.04
C VAL A 129 3.68 -4.18 10.94
N TYR A 130 3.30 -3.89 9.68
CA TYR A 130 4.28 -3.65 8.64
C TYR A 130 4.78 -2.23 8.79
N CYS A 131 6.09 -2.04 8.90
CA CYS A 131 6.67 -0.73 9.06
C CYS A 131 7.91 -0.50 8.19
N ALA A 132 8.10 0.74 7.79
CA ALA A 132 9.30 1.25 7.12
C ALA A 132 9.42 2.75 7.35
N ALA A 133 10.62 3.31 7.17
CA ALA A 133 10.81 4.75 7.21
C ALA A 133 11.50 5.24 5.93
N TYR A 134 11.01 6.38 5.46
CA TYR A 134 11.43 6.97 4.21
C TYR A 134 11.75 8.45 4.38
N ARG A 135 12.78 8.91 3.68
CA ARG A 135 13.04 10.32 3.45
C ARG A 135 12.70 10.62 1.99
N ILE A 136 11.86 11.61 1.75
CA ILE A 136 11.35 11.96 0.43
C ILE A 136 11.87 13.35 0.07
N LEU A 137 12.77 13.39 -0.87
CA LEU A 137 13.34 14.66 -1.37
C LEU A 137 12.55 15.08 -2.60
N ARG A 138 11.64 16.04 -2.43
CA ARG A 138 10.83 16.62 -3.51
C ARG A 138 11.48 17.88 -4.04
N SER A 139 11.56 18.03 -5.36
CA SER A 139 11.93 19.28 -6.00
C SER A 139 10.78 19.81 -6.86
N ALA A 140 10.68 21.12 -6.97
CA ALA A 140 9.66 21.74 -7.83
C ALA A 140 9.94 21.39 -9.30
N GLY A 141 8.90 20.99 -10.03
CA GLY A 141 8.97 20.73 -11.46
C GLY A 141 9.70 19.43 -11.82
N GLY A 142 8.95 18.32 -11.78
CA GLY A 142 9.42 17.05 -12.32
C GLY A 142 9.27 17.00 -13.86
N PRO A 143 10.04 16.14 -14.53
CA PRO A 143 9.90 15.90 -15.97
C PRO A 143 8.57 15.20 -16.33
N ASP A 144 7.82 14.71 -15.34
CA ASP A 144 6.49 14.10 -15.51
C ASP A 144 5.33 15.08 -15.37
N GLY A 145 5.62 16.38 -15.18
CA GLY A 145 4.60 17.41 -15.06
C GLY A 145 4.23 17.77 -13.62
N PRO A 146 3.18 18.59 -13.42
CA PRO A 146 2.89 19.22 -12.13
C PRO A 146 2.48 18.24 -11.04
N ASP A 147 1.83 17.13 -11.41
CA ASP A 147 1.31 16.16 -10.44
C ASP A 147 2.34 15.10 -10.00
N VAL A 148 3.49 15.04 -10.69
CA VAL A 148 4.60 14.15 -10.36
C VAL A 148 5.89 14.95 -10.24
N PRO A 149 6.17 15.53 -9.07
CA PRO A 149 7.41 16.28 -8.85
C PRO A 149 8.62 15.37 -9.04
N ALA A 150 9.73 15.95 -9.46
CA ALA A 150 10.99 15.24 -9.39
C ALA A 150 11.26 14.89 -7.92
N ALA A 151 11.48 13.63 -7.64
CA ALA A 151 11.71 13.19 -6.27
C ALA A 151 12.61 11.96 -6.24
N SER A 152 13.35 11.85 -5.16
CA SER A 152 14.00 10.61 -4.76
C SER A 152 13.45 10.14 -3.42
N ILE A 153 13.38 8.83 -3.25
CA ILE A 153 12.98 8.20 -1.99
C ILE A 153 14.18 7.44 -1.47
N GLU A 154 14.63 7.87 -0.30
CA GLU A 154 15.65 7.18 0.49
C GLU A 154 14.94 6.26 1.50
N VAL A 155 15.32 5.00 1.53
CA VAL A 155 14.85 4.05 2.52
C VAL A 155 15.74 4.17 3.75
N VAL A 156 15.19 4.66 4.87
CA VAL A 156 15.92 4.81 6.13
C VAL A 156 15.98 3.50 6.91
N PHE A 157 14.88 2.76 6.91
CA PHE A 157 14.89 1.33 7.24
C PHE A 157 13.88 0.58 6.36
N GLU A 158 14.29 -0.62 5.95
CA GLU A 158 13.55 -1.47 5.02
C GLU A 158 12.21 -1.96 5.57
N PRO A 159 11.22 -2.21 4.68
CA PRO A 159 9.95 -2.82 5.03
C PRO A 159 10.11 -4.11 5.82
N ARG A 160 9.44 -4.20 6.97
CA ARG A 160 9.43 -5.38 7.84
C ARG A 160 8.12 -5.54 8.59
N ALA A 161 7.85 -6.76 9.04
CA ALA A 161 6.80 -7.06 9.99
C ALA A 161 7.42 -7.18 11.39
N CYS A 162 6.84 -6.50 12.39
CA CYS A 162 7.29 -6.61 13.78
C CYS A 162 6.19 -6.22 14.76
N ALA A 163 6.38 -6.56 16.03
CA ALA A 163 5.52 -6.06 17.09
C ALA A 163 5.64 -4.52 17.19
N PRO A 164 4.57 -3.78 17.54
CA PRO A 164 4.57 -2.32 17.58
C PRO A 164 5.68 -1.72 18.45
N HIS A 165 6.02 -2.34 19.59
CA HIS A 165 7.10 -1.91 20.47
C HIS A 165 8.50 -2.16 19.90
N ALA A 166 8.63 -2.96 18.84
CA ALA A 166 9.88 -3.28 18.17
C ALA A 166 10.14 -2.46 16.89
N VAL A 167 9.23 -1.54 16.53
CA VAL A 167 9.43 -0.64 15.38
C VAL A 167 10.75 0.14 15.55
N PRO A 168 11.63 0.15 14.54
CA PRO A 168 12.86 0.92 14.63
C PRO A 168 12.59 2.41 14.77
N VAL A 169 13.38 3.09 15.60
CA VAL A 169 13.31 4.53 15.80
C VAL A 169 14.31 5.19 14.85
N PRO A 170 13.89 5.97 13.89
CA PRO A 170 14.82 6.68 13.02
C PRO A 170 15.52 7.81 13.77
N VAL A 171 16.70 8.17 13.29
CA VAL A 171 17.52 9.22 13.90
C VAL A 171 17.03 10.61 13.44
N GLY A 172 16.98 11.54 14.38
CA GLY A 172 16.62 12.95 14.13
C GLY A 172 15.17 13.29 14.47
N PRO A 173 14.86 14.58 14.61
CA PRO A 173 13.52 15.10 14.83
C PRO A 173 12.76 15.25 13.51
N GLY A 174 11.45 15.50 13.59
CA GLY A 174 10.64 15.89 12.43
C GLY A 174 9.87 14.75 11.75
N TRP A 175 10.06 13.53 12.19
CA TRP A 175 9.38 12.37 11.63
C TRP A 175 7.88 12.41 11.86
N THR A 176 7.12 12.06 10.82
CA THR A 176 5.66 11.92 10.87
C THR A 176 5.29 10.45 10.77
N GLY A 177 4.41 9.99 11.65
CA GLY A 177 3.79 8.67 11.55
C GLY A 177 2.63 8.70 10.54
N CYS A 178 2.49 7.67 9.70
CA CYS A 178 1.34 7.53 8.81
C CYS A 178 0.85 6.08 8.69
N GLY A 179 -0.47 5.93 8.56
CA GLY A 179 -1.14 4.65 8.33
C GLY A 179 -1.88 4.09 9.54
N ASN A 180 -2.78 3.15 9.25
CA ASN A 180 -3.73 2.60 10.23
C ASN A 180 -3.09 1.76 11.35
N GLY A 181 -1.82 1.39 11.25
CA GLY A 181 -1.07 0.81 12.37
C GLY A 181 -1.07 1.72 13.60
N PHE A 182 -1.04 3.05 13.39
CA PHE A 182 -1.10 4.02 14.48
C PHE A 182 -2.48 4.09 15.16
N SER A 183 -3.56 3.78 14.46
CA SER A 183 -4.88 3.62 15.09
C SER A 183 -4.99 2.27 15.80
N ALA A 184 -4.54 1.19 15.16
CA ALA A 184 -4.68 -0.16 15.68
C ALA A 184 -3.84 -0.41 16.97
N TYR A 185 -2.67 0.25 17.06
CA TYR A 185 -1.70 0.05 18.14
C TYR A 185 -1.23 1.39 18.74
N ALA A 186 -2.15 2.35 18.93
CA ALA A 186 -1.84 3.73 19.30
C ALA A 186 -0.91 3.86 20.50
N THR A 187 -1.25 3.22 21.63
CA THR A 187 -0.45 3.31 22.86
C THR A 187 0.98 2.79 22.67
N ALA A 188 1.12 1.60 22.10
CA ALA A 188 2.43 0.97 21.94
C ALA A 188 3.32 1.73 20.95
N LEU A 189 2.75 2.27 19.85
CA LEU A 189 3.51 3.09 18.90
C LEU A 189 3.83 4.47 19.44
N GLN A 190 2.96 5.08 20.25
CA GLN A 190 3.24 6.36 20.91
C GLN A 190 4.36 6.22 21.94
N GLU A 191 4.36 5.16 22.73
CA GLU A 191 5.46 4.87 23.68
C GLU A 191 6.77 4.58 22.96
N ARG A 192 6.70 3.87 21.82
CA ARG A 192 7.90 3.50 21.05
C ARG A 192 8.50 4.65 20.27
N LEU A 193 7.67 5.57 19.75
CA LEU A 193 8.02 6.69 18.87
C LEU A 193 7.57 8.03 19.49
N PRO A 194 8.05 8.39 20.70
CA PRO A 194 7.56 9.57 21.43
C PRO A 194 7.95 10.90 20.78
N ALA A 195 8.93 10.89 19.86
CA ALA A 195 9.46 12.08 19.19
C ALA A 195 8.81 12.37 17.83
N LEU A 196 7.70 11.69 17.47
CA LEU A 196 7.00 12.01 16.24
C LEU A 196 6.41 13.43 16.30
N ALA A 197 6.63 14.19 15.24
CA ALA A 197 6.09 15.56 15.11
C ALA A 197 4.55 15.54 14.94
N SER A 198 4.03 14.52 14.25
CA SER A 198 2.60 14.30 14.04
C SER A 198 2.32 12.86 13.62
N VAL A 199 1.04 12.47 13.68
CA VAL A 199 0.56 11.17 13.19
C VAL A 199 -0.68 11.41 12.33
N ASP A 200 -0.70 10.81 11.13
CA ASP A 200 -1.87 10.73 10.26
C ASP A 200 -2.22 9.26 10.01
N ALA A 201 -3.13 8.75 10.81
CA ALA A 201 -3.52 7.35 10.79
C ALA A 201 -4.45 6.98 9.61
N GLU A 202 -5.02 7.98 8.92
CA GLU A 202 -5.94 7.79 7.81
C GLU A 202 -5.22 7.63 6.45
N VAL A 203 -3.93 7.92 6.40
CA VAL A 203 -3.14 7.73 5.18
C VAL A 203 -3.02 6.24 4.87
N MET A 204 -3.53 5.84 3.71
CA MET A 204 -3.50 4.46 3.24
C MET A 204 -2.80 4.36 1.88
N PRO A 205 -2.32 3.16 1.49
CA PRO A 205 -1.81 2.94 0.14
C PRO A 205 -2.89 3.26 -0.90
N GLY A 206 -2.48 3.79 -2.05
CA GLY A 206 -3.45 4.11 -3.10
C GLY A 206 -2.81 4.39 -4.45
N ALA A 207 -3.60 4.17 -5.51
CA ALA A 207 -3.12 4.22 -6.90
C ALA A 207 -2.54 5.58 -7.31
N ARG A 208 -2.96 6.70 -6.69
CA ARG A 208 -2.38 8.02 -6.98
C ARG A 208 -0.90 8.08 -6.60
N ALA A 209 -0.54 7.58 -5.42
CA ALA A 209 0.85 7.50 -4.98
C ALA A 209 1.62 6.43 -5.77
N VAL A 210 0.96 5.29 -6.05
CA VAL A 210 1.54 4.24 -6.91
C VAL A 210 1.87 4.77 -8.31
N ALA A 211 1.03 5.63 -8.91
CA ALA A 211 1.31 6.26 -10.20
C ALA A 211 2.54 7.17 -10.15
N ALA A 212 2.63 8.04 -9.15
CA ALA A 212 3.77 8.94 -8.99
C ALA A 212 5.08 8.18 -8.80
N LEU A 213 5.10 7.22 -7.86
CA LEU A 213 6.28 6.38 -7.60
C LEU A 213 6.60 5.45 -8.77
N GLY A 214 5.57 4.92 -9.42
CA GLY A 214 5.69 4.10 -10.61
C GLY A 214 6.35 4.84 -11.75
N ALA A 215 5.99 6.11 -11.96
CA ALA A 215 6.61 6.97 -12.96
C ALA A 215 8.11 7.20 -12.69
N ILE A 216 8.45 7.50 -11.43
CA ILE A 216 9.84 7.67 -11.00
C ILE A 216 10.63 6.36 -11.22
N ALA A 217 10.03 5.24 -10.84
CA ALA A 217 10.67 3.92 -10.98
C ALA A 217 10.82 3.50 -12.44
N TYR A 218 9.81 3.73 -13.27
CA TYR A 218 9.85 3.45 -14.71
C TYR A 218 11.00 4.21 -15.41
N ARG A 219 11.17 5.49 -15.13
CA ARG A 219 12.28 6.28 -15.66
C ARG A 219 13.64 5.83 -15.20
N ALA A 220 13.72 5.34 -13.97
CA ALA A 220 14.94 4.75 -13.42
C ALA A 220 15.24 3.35 -13.99
N GLY A 221 14.48 2.87 -15.00
CA GLY A 221 14.66 1.56 -15.63
C GLY A 221 14.30 0.38 -14.71
N ARG A 222 13.44 0.59 -13.71
CA ARG A 222 13.05 -0.45 -12.73
C ARG A 222 11.77 -1.20 -13.14
N ALA A 223 11.31 -1.03 -14.36
CA ALA A 223 10.23 -1.83 -14.91
C ALA A 223 10.72 -3.25 -15.23
N VAL A 224 9.83 -4.21 -15.09
CA VAL A 224 10.09 -5.62 -15.38
C VAL A 224 9.11 -6.13 -16.42
N ASP A 225 9.46 -7.23 -17.08
CA ASP A 225 8.53 -7.96 -17.93
C ASP A 225 7.27 -8.35 -17.14
N ALA A 226 6.11 -8.25 -17.78
CA ALA A 226 4.83 -8.54 -17.13
C ALA A 226 4.76 -9.97 -16.57
N ALA A 227 5.39 -10.94 -17.21
CA ALA A 227 5.43 -12.33 -16.75
C ALA A 227 6.29 -12.51 -15.48
N LEU A 228 7.23 -11.60 -15.21
CA LEU A 228 8.16 -11.68 -14.08
C LEU A 228 7.70 -10.84 -12.87
N ALA A 229 6.68 -10.02 -13.01
CA ALA A 229 6.17 -9.23 -11.91
C ALA A 229 5.58 -10.11 -10.80
N ALA A 230 5.84 -9.76 -9.55
CA ALA A 230 5.37 -10.51 -8.39
C ALA A 230 5.06 -9.59 -7.21
N PRO A 231 4.14 -10.00 -6.31
CA PRO A 231 3.94 -9.33 -5.03
C PRO A 231 5.19 -9.44 -4.14
N ARG A 232 5.41 -8.42 -3.31
CA ARG A 232 6.45 -8.43 -2.27
C ARG A 232 5.87 -8.93 -0.95
N TYR A 233 6.27 -10.09 -0.54
CA TYR A 233 5.90 -10.63 0.76
C TYR A 233 6.99 -10.27 1.78
N VAL A 234 6.60 -9.48 2.79
CA VAL A 234 7.52 -9.03 3.87
C VAL A 234 7.49 -9.99 5.06
N ARG A 235 6.44 -10.79 5.16
CA ARG A 235 6.31 -11.83 6.19
C ARG A 235 6.54 -13.19 5.55
N ASP A 236 7.56 -13.92 6.02
CA ASP A 236 7.86 -15.28 5.54
C ASP A 236 6.81 -16.29 5.99
N LYS A 237 6.17 -16.06 7.16
CA LYS A 237 5.17 -16.94 7.72
C LYS A 237 3.78 -16.30 7.64
N VAL A 238 2.99 -16.72 6.67
CA VAL A 238 1.66 -16.13 6.35
C VAL A 238 0.55 -16.70 7.23
N ALA A 239 0.73 -17.86 7.84
CA ALA A 239 -0.24 -18.49 8.73
C ALA A 239 0.45 -19.14 9.92
N LEU A 240 -0.21 -19.08 11.08
CA LEU A 240 0.17 -19.86 12.24
C LEU A 240 -0.09 -21.34 11.94
N ASP A 241 0.82 -22.20 12.34
CA ASP A 241 0.55 -23.64 12.31
C ASP A 241 -0.54 -24.01 13.36
N SER A 242 -1.03 -25.24 13.27
CA SER A 242 -2.14 -25.71 14.13
C SER A 242 -1.80 -25.63 15.62
N GLY A 243 -0.53 -25.79 16.00
CA GLY A 243 -0.05 -25.70 17.37
C GLY A 243 -0.01 -24.25 17.87
N GLU A 244 0.44 -23.33 17.07
CA GLU A 244 0.45 -21.88 17.38
C GLU A 244 -0.97 -21.32 17.47
N GLN A 245 -1.89 -21.76 16.62
CA GLN A 245 -3.30 -21.40 16.69
C GLN A 245 -3.93 -21.90 17.99
N ALA A 246 -3.61 -23.12 18.40
CA ALA A 246 -4.09 -23.69 19.66
C ALA A 246 -3.52 -22.93 20.87
N ALA A 247 -2.24 -22.56 20.86
CA ALA A 247 -1.59 -21.78 21.91
C ALA A 247 -2.20 -20.38 22.05
N LEU A 248 -2.49 -19.69 20.94
CA LEU A 248 -3.18 -18.40 20.95
C LEU A 248 -4.58 -18.48 21.52
N ARG A 249 -5.34 -19.50 21.16
CA ARG A 249 -6.70 -19.75 21.71
C ARG A 249 -6.64 -20.04 23.21
N ALA A 250 -5.68 -20.84 23.67
CA ALA A 250 -5.48 -21.14 25.08
C ALA A 250 -5.09 -19.88 25.87
N GLY A 251 -4.18 -19.05 25.35
CA GLY A 251 -3.78 -17.78 25.98
C GLY A 251 -4.90 -16.75 26.04
N ALA A 252 -5.79 -16.71 25.05
CA ALA A 252 -6.98 -15.86 25.05
C ALA A 252 -8.01 -16.33 26.09
N ALA A 253 -8.22 -17.64 26.24
CA ALA A 253 -9.12 -18.22 27.24
C ALA A 253 -8.67 -17.92 28.68
N VAL A 254 -7.37 -17.99 28.96
CA VAL A 254 -6.79 -17.66 30.27
C VAL A 254 -7.00 -16.19 30.63
N ARG A 255 -6.92 -15.27 29.68
CA ARG A 255 -7.18 -13.83 29.93
C ARG A 255 -8.64 -13.52 30.21
N MET A 256 -9.58 -14.24 29.60
CA MET A 256 -11.03 -14.07 29.86
C MET A 256 -11.43 -14.58 31.23
N THR A 257 -10.81 -15.66 31.74
CA THR A 257 -11.08 -16.18 33.07
C THR A 257 -10.43 -15.36 34.18
N ALA A 258 -9.31 -14.70 33.94
CA ALA A 258 -8.65 -13.83 34.92
C ALA A 258 -9.30 -12.43 35.06
N GLY A 259 -10.09 -11.99 34.08
CA GLY A 259 -10.80 -10.71 34.10
C GLY A 259 -12.21 -10.74 34.72
N GLY A 260 -12.71 -11.90 35.07
CA GLY A 260 -14.07 -12.11 35.62
C GLY A 260 -14.18 -12.20 37.15
N ALA A 261 -13.09 -11.94 37.87
CA ALA A 261 -13.09 -11.98 39.33
C ALA A 261 -12.68 -10.61 39.91
N ARG A 262 -13.54 -9.61 39.76
CA ARG A 262 -13.60 -8.40 40.62
C ARG A 262 -15.04 -7.90 40.69
#